data_94943bbfc2efae0a0596b3ea3205cf47
#
_entry.id   94943bbfc2efae0a0596b3ea3205cf47
#
_cell.length_a   1.000
_cell.length_b   1.000
_cell.length_c   1.000
_cell.angle_alpha   90.00
_cell.angle_beta   90.00
_cell.angle_gamma   90.00
#
_symmetry.space_group_name_H-M   'P 1'
#
loop_
_entity.id
_entity.type
_entity.pdbx_description
1 polymer ?
#
loop_
_entity_poly.entity_id
_entity_poly.type
_entity_poly.pdbx_seq_one_letter_code
_entity_poly.pdbx_strand_id
1 'polypeptide(L)'
;IHLTPTMGALHAGHLKLVKESKKLKSIVVVSIFVNPTQFGPKEDYKDYPRTLKNDLKVLKKYGADIVFTPIQKQILSHKTKHNCPQFAIEKRLCGKSRPNYFPGVKNIVLKLFDIVQPDAAFFGEKDYQQYLVIKKMTESLKLNTRIICVKTVRDRNGLPLSSRNSYLSGQEFKIAIKINKLLKKLPPLIRTKLKINKILNHTKKVLIDHGVDKIDYLTVLNDDLSVRKKISDKSRIFIAAKIGNTRLIDNIKI
;
A
#
# COMPACT_ATOMS: atom_id res chain seq x y z
N ILE A 1 -3.17 13.09 -18.66
CA ILE A 1 -3.53 13.27 -17.24
C ILE A 1 -2.93 12.15 -16.40
N HIS A 2 -2.35 12.50 -15.25
CA HIS A 2 -1.83 11.52 -14.30
C HIS A 2 -2.61 11.58 -12.99
N LEU A 3 -2.92 10.42 -12.41
CA LEU A 3 -3.66 10.32 -11.15
C LEU A 3 -2.79 9.77 -10.03
N THR A 4 -2.81 10.41 -8.88
CA THR A 4 -2.27 9.88 -7.62
C THR A 4 -3.43 9.72 -6.62
N PRO A 5 -4.02 8.52 -6.48
CA PRO A 5 -5.10 8.30 -5.53
C PRO A 5 -4.57 8.22 -4.10
N THR A 6 -5.17 8.98 -3.18
CA THR A 6 -4.80 9.00 -1.77
C THR A 6 -6.02 9.04 -0.85
N MET A 7 -5.81 8.75 0.42
CA MET A 7 -6.80 8.98 1.48
C MET A 7 -6.51 10.24 2.31
N GLY A 8 -5.59 11.09 1.89
CA GLY A 8 -5.13 12.25 2.68
C GLY A 8 -4.11 11.88 3.76
N ALA A 9 -3.92 12.79 4.73
CA ALA A 9 -2.85 12.72 5.73
C ALA A 9 -1.49 12.47 5.07
N LEU A 10 -1.15 13.37 4.14
CA LEU A 10 -0.05 13.19 3.20
C LEU A 10 1.31 13.24 3.90
N HIS A 11 2.18 12.35 3.50
CA HIS A 11 3.56 12.27 3.96
C HIS A 11 4.50 12.16 2.76
N ALA A 12 5.82 12.20 2.98
CA ALA A 12 6.81 12.19 1.90
C ALA A 12 6.67 11.01 0.92
N GLY A 13 6.09 9.89 1.35
CA GLY A 13 5.73 8.77 0.46
C GLY A 13 4.72 9.16 -0.61
N HIS A 14 3.62 9.82 -0.22
CA HIS A 14 2.63 10.34 -1.17
C HIS A 14 3.21 11.43 -2.08
N LEU A 15 4.01 12.34 -1.49
CA LEU A 15 4.64 13.42 -2.25
C LEU A 15 5.66 12.90 -3.28
N LYS A 16 6.27 11.76 -3.03
CA LYS A 16 7.10 11.06 -4.03
C LYS A 16 6.29 10.62 -5.24
N LEU A 17 5.04 10.14 -5.05
CA LEU A 17 4.15 9.79 -6.17
C LEU A 17 3.87 11.03 -7.04
N VAL A 18 3.53 12.15 -6.41
CA VAL A 18 3.30 13.43 -7.10
C VAL A 18 4.54 13.88 -7.88
N LYS A 19 5.73 13.81 -7.26
CA LYS A 19 6.99 14.15 -7.93
C LYS A 19 7.28 13.28 -9.16
N GLU A 20 7.09 11.96 -9.03
CA GLU A 20 7.31 11.04 -10.16
C GLU A 20 6.28 11.29 -11.28
N SER A 21 5.04 11.57 -10.91
CA SER A 21 3.99 11.94 -11.85
C SER A 21 4.35 13.23 -12.63
N LYS A 22 4.87 14.25 -11.95
CA LYS A 22 5.25 15.54 -12.55
C LYS A 22 6.42 15.46 -13.54
N LYS A 23 7.36 14.52 -13.34
CA LYS A 23 8.49 14.33 -14.25
C LYS A 23 8.08 14.02 -15.69
N LEU A 24 6.89 13.48 -15.89
CA LEU A 24 6.36 13.12 -17.21
C LEU A 24 5.57 14.24 -17.89
N LYS A 25 5.70 15.49 -17.42
CA LYS A 25 5.12 16.73 -18.01
C LYS A 25 3.60 16.62 -18.29
N SER A 26 2.84 15.99 -17.40
CA SER A 26 1.39 15.82 -17.49
C SER A 26 0.65 16.65 -16.45
N ILE A 27 -0.64 16.88 -16.65
CA ILE A 27 -1.53 17.41 -15.62
C ILE A 27 -1.65 16.36 -14.51
N VAL A 28 -1.27 16.74 -13.29
CA VAL A 28 -1.27 15.86 -12.12
C VAL A 28 -2.50 16.11 -11.28
N VAL A 29 -3.37 15.11 -11.23
CA VAL A 29 -4.55 15.06 -10.37
C VAL A 29 -4.23 14.23 -9.13
N VAL A 30 -4.46 14.77 -7.94
CA VAL A 30 -4.35 14.04 -6.68
C VAL A 30 -5.75 13.91 -6.09
N SER A 31 -6.24 12.69 -5.88
CA SER A 31 -7.50 12.52 -5.15
C SER A 31 -7.25 12.38 -3.66
N ILE A 32 -8.12 12.97 -2.83
CA ILE A 32 -8.14 12.79 -1.38
C ILE A 32 -9.53 12.31 -0.99
N PHE A 33 -9.64 11.02 -0.68
CA PHE A 33 -10.89 10.42 -0.24
C PHE A 33 -10.65 9.24 0.71
N VAL A 34 -11.13 9.37 1.95
CA VAL A 34 -11.11 8.27 2.93
C VAL A 34 -12.28 7.33 2.62
N ASN A 35 -11.97 6.26 1.88
CA ASN A 35 -12.97 5.34 1.37
C ASN A 35 -13.48 4.38 2.45
N PRO A 36 -14.75 4.48 2.91
CA PRO A 36 -15.28 3.61 3.97
C PRO A 36 -15.33 2.14 3.56
N THR A 37 -15.50 1.83 2.27
CA THR A 37 -15.72 0.46 1.79
C THR A 37 -14.50 -0.45 1.86
N GLN A 38 -13.31 0.12 2.08
CA GLN A 38 -12.06 -0.65 2.25
C GLN A 38 -11.66 -0.87 3.72
N PHE A 39 -12.49 -0.42 4.67
CA PHE A 39 -12.28 -0.64 6.10
C PHE A 39 -13.19 -1.75 6.61
N GLY A 40 -12.64 -2.62 7.44
CA GLY A 40 -13.41 -3.60 8.19
C GLY A 40 -14.11 -2.97 9.40
N PRO A 41 -15.08 -3.67 10.01
CA PRO A 41 -15.87 -3.13 11.14
C PRO A 41 -15.05 -2.70 12.37
N LYS A 42 -13.86 -3.29 12.53
CA LYS A 42 -12.93 -3.03 13.66
C LYS A 42 -11.67 -2.28 13.23
N GLU A 43 -11.69 -1.66 12.04
CA GLU A 43 -10.55 -0.90 11.53
C GLU A 43 -10.73 0.60 11.77
N ASP A 44 -9.66 1.34 11.61
CA ASP A 44 -9.45 2.73 11.97
C ASP A 44 -10.18 3.77 11.09
N TYR A 45 -11.32 3.44 10.47
CA TYR A 45 -12.03 4.38 9.58
C TYR A 45 -12.42 5.69 10.28
N LYS A 46 -12.93 5.61 11.51
CA LYS A 46 -13.34 6.79 12.28
C LYS A 46 -12.14 7.64 12.69
N ASP A 47 -11.05 6.99 13.08
CA ASP A 47 -9.83 7.61 13.61
C ASP A 47 -8.82 7.95 12.51
N TYR A 48 -9.10 7.54 11.24
CA TYR A 48 -8.18 7.81 10.13
C TYR A 48 -7.97 9.32 9.97
N PRO A 49 -6.70 9.80 9.95
CA PRO A 49 -6.42 11.23 10.03
C PRO A 49 -6.94 11.98 8.79
N ARG A 50 -7.61 13.09 9.05
CA ARG A 50 -8.21 13.97 8.04
C ARG A 50 -7.59 15.36 8.17
N THR A 51 -6.62 15.66 7.33
CA THR A 51 -5.78 16.86 7.38
C THR A 51 -5.88 17.71 6.11
N LEU A 52 -7.06 17.78 5.50
CA LEU A 52 -7.29 18.36 4.17
C LEU A 52 -6.63 19.74 3.99
N LYS A 53 -6.78 20.64 4.96
CA LYS A 53 -6.19 22.01 4.88
C LYS A 53 -4.67 21.97 4.75
N ASN A 54 -4.00 21.07 5.48
CA ASN A 54 -2.56 20.87 5.39
C ASN A 54 -2.17 20.15 4.08
N ASP A 55 -2.95 19.14 3.70
CA ASP A 55 -2.72 18.37 2.47
C ASP A 55 -2.76 19.27 1.24
N LEU A 56 -3.74 20.21 1.15
CA LEU A 56 -3.84 21.19 0.06
C LEU A 56 -2.62 22.09 0.00
N LYS A 57 -2.13 22.62 1.15
CA LYS A 57 -0.93 23.46 1.19
C LYS A 57 0.29 22.71 0.65
N VAL A 58 0.45 21.45 1.08
CA VAL A 58 1.60 20.64 0.70
C VAL A 58 1.52 20.26 -0.78
N LEU A 59 0.35 19.88 -1.30
CA LEU A 59 0.16 19.51 -2.70
C LEU A 59 0.44 20.69 -3.63
N LYS A 60 0.01 21.90 -3.27
CA LYS A 60 0.34 23.14 -4.02
C LYS A 60 1.85 23.31 -4.13
N LYS A 61 2.60 23.15 -3.02
CA LYS A 61 4.07 23.24 -3.00
C LYS A 61 4.75 22.18 -3.88
N TYR A 62 4.14 20.98 -4.01
CA TYR A 62 4.70 19.88 -4.80
C TYR A 62 4.22 19.85 -6.25
N GLY A 63 3.42 20.85 -6.67
CA GLY A 63 3.01 21.05 -8.05
C GLY A 63 1.90 20.12 -8.52
N ALA A 64 1.00 19.68 -7.63
CA ALA A 64 -0.26 19.08 -8.07
C ALA A 64 -1.09 20.16 -8.77
N ASP A 65 -1.59 19.87 -9.97
CA ASP A 65 -2.38 20.82 -10.75
C ASP A 65 -3.83 20.84 -10.30
N ILE A 66 -4.39 19.69 -9.95
CA ILE A 66 -5.77 19.53 -9.49
C ILE A 66 -5.78 18.65 -8.23
N VAL A 67 -6.54 19.07 -7.22
CA VAL A 67 -6.85 18.23 -6.05
C VAL A 67 -8.33 17.90 -6.07
N PHE A 68 -8.64 16.61 -6.24
CA PHE A 68 -10.00 16.11 -6.31
C PHE A 68 -10.43 15.55 -4.95
N THR A 69 -11.37 16.22 -4.30
CA THR A 69 -11.92 15.84 -2.99
C THR A 69 -13.41 15.52 -3.12
N PRO A 70 -13.76 14.30 -3.57
CA PRO A 70 -15.16 13.97 -3.83
C PRO A 70 -15.99 13.91 -2.55
N ILE A 71 -17.26 14.31 -2.65
CA ILE A 71 -18.25 14.09 -1.61
C ILE A 71 -18.60 12.60 -1.55
N GLN A 72 -18.60 12.01 -0.35
CA GLN A 72 -18.79 10.57 -0.16
C GLN A 72 -20.04 10.03 -0.86
N LYS A 73 -21.19 10.70 -0.69
CA LYS A 73 -22.46 10.30 -1.33
C LYS A 73 -22.32 10.24 -2.84
N GLN A 74 -21.72 11.27 -3.46
CA GLN A 74 -21.58 11.35 -4.92
C GLN A 74 -20.66 10.28 -5.48
N ILE A 75 -19.46 10.10 -4.89
CA ILE A 75 -18.52 9.12 -5.43
C ILE A 75 -18.97 7.68 -5.17
N LEU A 76 -19.62 7.40 -4.03
CA LEU A 76 -20.10 6.05 -3.76
C LEU A 76 -21.30 5.67 -4.64
N SER A 77 -22.18 6.62 -4.99
CA SER A 77 -23.30 6.40 -5.90
C SER A 77 -22.92 6.38 -7.39
N HIS A 78 -21.72 6.86 -7.75
CA HIS A 78 -21.24 6.82 -9.12
C HIS A 78 -21.21 5.37 -9.65
N LYS A 79 -21.94 5.11 -10.74
CA LYS A 79 -21.98 3.79 -11.39
C LYS A 79 -20.81 3.67 -12.36
N THR A 80 -19.99 2.65 -12.20
CA THR A 80 -18.91 2.35 -13.13
C THR A 80 -19.44 1.63 -14.36
N LYS A 81 -18.81 1.87 -15.50
CA LYS A 81 -19.16 1.18 -16.77
C LYS A 81 -18.71 -0.28 -16.78
N HIS A 82 -17.83 -0.66 -15.87
CA HIS A 82 -17.17 -1.96 -15.84
C HIS A 82 -17.53 -2.75 -14.59
N ASN A 83 -17.75 -4.04 -14.78
CA ASN A 83 -17.89 -4.99 -13.68
C ASN A 83 -16.52 -5.63 -13.39
N CYS A 84 -15.94 -5.31 -12.24
CA CYS A 84 -14.57 -5.72 -11.93
C CYS A 84 -14.55 -7.16 -11.39
N PRO A 85 -13.88 -8.12 -12.07
CA PRO A 85 -13.78 -9.48 -11.60
C PRO A 85 -12.94 -9.61 -10.34
N GLN A 86 -13.13 -10.68 -9.58
CA GLN A 86 -12.30 -11.04 -8.45
C GLN A 86 -11.05 -11.80 -8.93
N PHE A 87 -9.88 -11.44 -8.39
CA PHE A 87 -8.62 -12.09 -8.74
C PHE A 87 -8.10 -12.97 -7.60
N ALA A 88 -7.48 -14.10 -7.93
CA ALA A 88 -6.90 -15.03 -6.95
C ALA A 88 -5.88 -14.35 -6.00
N ILE A 89 -5.14 -13.33 -6.50
CA ILE A 89 -4.17 -12.58 -5.68
C ILE A 89 -4.83 -11.78 -4.55
N GLU A 90 -6.11 -11.44 -4.66
CA GLU A 90 -6.87 -10.73 -3.61
C GLU A 90 -7.10 -11.60 -2.38
N LYS A 91 -7.09 -12.93 -2.51
CA LYS A 91 -7.28 -13.88 -1.40
C LYS A 91 -5.99 -14.18 -0.62
N ARG A 92 -4.88 -13.52 -0.98
CA ARG A 92 -3.57 -13.69 -0.34
C ARG A 92 -3.26 -12.53 0.60
N LEU A 93 -2.22 -12.66 1.42
CA LEU A 93 -1.65 -11.60 2.26
C LEU A 93 -2.72 -10.74 2.97
N CYS A 94 -2.78 -9.43 2.64
CA CYS A 94 -3.77 -8.51 3.19
C CYS A 94 -5.20 -8.95 2.92
N GLY A 95 -5.51 -9.51 1.76
CA GLY A 95 -6.87 -9.94 1.45
C GLY A 95 -7.31 -11.19 2.24
N LYS A 96 -6.37 -12.03 2.68
CA LYS A 96 -6.69 -13.14 3.60
C LYS A 96 -7.09 -12.63 4.99
N SER A 97 -6.42 -11.59 5.50
CA SER A 97 -6.70 -11.00 6.82
C SER A 97 -7.79 -9.92 6.78
N ARG A 98 -8.12 -9.39 5.60
CA ARG A 98 -9.08 -8.30 5.38
C ARG A 98 -9.94 -8.60 4.13
N PRO A 99 -10.93 -9.50 4.20
CA PRO A 99 -11.64 -10.02 3.01
C PRO A 99 -12.29 -8.96 2.11
N ASN A 100 -12.80 -7.87 2.70
CA ASN A 100 -13.48 -6.79 1.96
C ASN A 100 -12.55 -5.67 1.49
N TYR A 101 -11.25 -5.74 1.80
CA TYR A 101 -10.30 -4.68 1.51
C TYR A 101 -10.15 -4.42 0.00
N PHE A 102 -9.80 -5.44 -0.77
CA PHE A 102 -9.56 -5.27 -2.21
C PHE A 102 -10.82 -5.00 -3.03
N PRO A 103 -11.97 -5.61 -2.77
CA PRO A 103 -13.23 -5.17 -3.39
C PRO A 103 -13.49 -3.69 -3.21
N GLY A 104 -13.33 -3.15 -2.00
CA GLY A 104 -13.48 -1.72 -1.72
C GLY A 104 -12.46 -0.85 -2.44
N VAL A 105 -11.17 -1.25 -2.45
CA VAL A 105 -10.10 -0.53 -3.16
C VAL A 105 -10.34 -0.51 -4.67
N LYS A 106 -10.65 -1.66 -5.28
CA LYS A 106 -10.92 -1.73 -6.73
C LYS A 106 -12.09 -0.85 -7.13
N ASN A 107 -13.17 -0.93 -6.36
CA ASN A 107 -14.38 -0.15 -6.65
C ASN A 107 -14.09 1.35 -6.65
N ILE A 108 -13.40 1.87 -5.63
CA ILE A 108 -13.11 3.32 -5.59
C ILE A 108 -12.10 3.75 -6.65
N VAL A 109 -11.06 2.94 -6.91
CA VAL A 109 -10.06 3.28 -7.94
C VAL A 109 -10.70 3.27 -9.33
N LEU A 110 -11.59 2.32 -9.61
CA LEU A 110 -12.31 2.26 -10.89
C LEU A 110 -13.20 3.50 -11.10
N LYS A 111 -13.92 3.93 -10.06
CA LYS A 111 -14.71 5.17 -10.09
C LYS A 111 -13.83 6.40 -10.35
N LEU A 112 -12.68 6.46 -9.71
CA LEU A 112 -11.71 7.54 -9.95
C LEU A 112 -11.17 7.51 -11.39
N PHE A 113 -10.95 6.33 -11.96
CA PHE A 113 -10.53 6.18 -13.36
C PHE A 113 -11.64 6.61 -14.33
N ASP A 114 -12.88 6.25 -14.06
CA ASP A 114 -14.04 6.68 -14.88
C ASP A 114 -14.22 8.21 -14.87
N ILE A 115 -13.96 8.86 -13.72
CA ILE A 115 -14.14 10.31 -13.56
C ILE A 115 -12.95 11.08 -14.13
N VAL A 116 -11.72 10.65 -13.84
CA VAL A 116 -10.50 11.40 -14.17
C VAL A 116 -9.96 11.02 -15.55
N GLN A 117 -10.22 9.79 -16.02
CA GLN A 117 -9.72 9.21 -17.27
C GLN A 117 -8.19 9.39 -17.43
N PRO A 118 -7.38 8.90 -16.47
CA PRO A 118 -5.96 9.15 -16.47
C PRO A 118 -5.21 8.26 -17.47
N ASP A 119 -4.19 8.82 -18.13
CA ASP A 119 -3.23 8.06 -18.95
C ASP A 119 -2.30 7.20 -18.09
N ALA A 120 -2.02 7.66 -16.85
CA ALA A 120 -1.26 6.89 -15.88
C ALA A 120 -1.73 7.16 -14.45
N ALA A 121 -1.64 6.10 -13.61
CA ALA A 121 -1.93 6.21 -12.18
C ALA A 121 -0.76 5.66 -11.34
N PHE A 122 -0.41 6.38 -10.26
CA PHE A 122 0.79 6.15 -9.47
C PHE A 122 0.46 5.53 -8.12
N PHE A 123 1.08 4.39 -7.82
CA PHE A 123 0.89 3.64 -6.57
C PHE A 123 2.21 3.36 -5.89
N GLY A 124 2.20 3.36 -4.55
CA GLY A 124 3.40 3.09 -3.76
C GLY A 124 3.74 1.59 -3.69
N GLU A 125 5.02 1.25 -3.88
CA GLU A 125 5.54 -0.11 -3.72
C GLU A 125 5.31 -0.67 -2.30
N LYS A 126 5.18 0.20 -1.30
CA LYS A 126 4.82 -0.22 0.07
C LYS A 126 3.54 -1.06 0.08
N ASP A 127 2.54 -0.66 -0.67
CA ASP A 127 1.25 -1.34 -0.81
C ASP A 127 1.26 -2.26 -2.05
N TYR A 128 2.31 -3.10 -2.17
CA TYR A 128 2.65 -3.87 -3.36
C TYR A 128 1.51 -4.76 -3.87
N GLN A 129 0.79 -5.43 -2.96
CA GLN A 129 -0.36 -6.23 -3.33
C GLN A 129 -1.47 -5.36 -3.94
N GLN A 130 -1.72 -4.15 -3.39
CA GLN A 130 -2.68 -3.20 -3.95
C GLN A 130 -2.27 -2.78 -5.37
N TYR A 131 -0.98 -2.43 -5.57
CA TYR A 131 -0.45 -2.12 -6.89
C TYR A 131 -0.74 -3.24 -7.91
N LEU A 132 -0.47 -4.50 -7.56
CA LEU A 132 -0.70 -5.64 -8.44
C LEU A 132 -2.19 -5.90 -8.71
N VAL A 133 -3.04 -5.76 -7.70
CA VAL A 133 -4.50 -5.90 -7.86
C VAL A 133 -5.04 -4.85 -8.82
N ILE A 134 -4.63 -3.59 -8.67
CA ILE A 134 -5.06 -2.50 -9.58
C ILE A 134 -4.50 -2.70 -10.98
N LYS A 135 -3.23 -3.08 -11.11
CA LYS A 135 -2.63 -3.41 -12.40
C LYS A 135 -3.43 -4.51 -13.12
N LYS A 136 -3.73 -5.60 -12.41
CA LYS A 136 -4.51 -6.71 -12.96
C LYS A 136 -5.94 -6.31 -13.32
N MET A 137 -6.57 -5.44 -12.53
CA MET A 137 -7.87 -4.85 -12.85
C MET A 137 -7.81 -4.08 -14.16
N THR A 138 -6.84 -3.21 -14.33
CA THR A 138 -6.66 -2.37 -15.54
C THR A 138 -6.45 -3.22 -16.79
N GLU A 139 -5.61 -4.24 -16.68
CA GLU A 139 -5.34 -5.21 -17.76
C GLU A 139 -6.60 -6.01 -18.13
N SER A 140 -7.32 -6.54 -17.13
CA SER A 140 -8.52 -7.36 -17.33
C SER A 140 -9.68 -6.57 -17.94
N LEU A 141 -9.81 -5.30 -17.60
CA LEU A 141 -10.85 -4.40 -18.12
C LEU A 141 -10.41 -3.64 -19.38
N LYS A 142 -9.18 -3.90 -19.87
CA LYS A 142 -8.58 -3.23 -21.04
C LYS A 142 -8.64 -1.71 -20.95
N LEU A 143 -8.38 -1.16 -19.75
CA LEU A 143 -8.34 0.28 -19.55
C LEU A 143 -7.02 0.86 -20.06
N ASN A 144 -7.07 2.03 -20.68
CA ASN A 144 -5.89 2.69 -21.26
C ASN A 144 -4.94 3.31 -20.20
N THR A 145 -5.26 3.17 -18.91
CA THR A 145 -4.48 3.72 -17.81
C THR A 145 -3.25 2.86 -17.50
N ARG A 146 -2.05 3.40 -17.63
CA ARG A 146 -0.80 2.74 -17.19
C ARG A 146 -0.66 2.81 -15.68
N ILE A 147 -0.37 1.68 -15.04
CA ILE A 147 -0.17 1.62 -13.58
C ILE A 147 1.32 1.66 -13.26
N ILE A 148 1.76 2.71 -12.57
CA ILE A 148 3.16 2.98 -12.25
C ILE A 148 3.41 2.71 -10.76
N CYS A 149 4.39 1.83 -10.49
CA CYS A 149 4.84 1.52 -9.13
C CYS A 149 6.01 2.45 -8.74
N VAL A 150 5.85 3.17 -7.64
CA VAL A 150 6.89 4.08 -7.12
C VAL A 150 7.52 3.48 -5.86
N LYS A 151 8.85 3.45 -5.81
CA LYS A 151 9.63 2.88 -4.70
C LYS A 151 9.22 3.44 -3.34
N THR A 152 9.17 2.54 -2.36
CA THR A 152 8.86 2.85 -0.97
C THR A 152 9.78 3.93 -0.41
N VAL A 153 9.19 5.00 0.15
CA VAL A 153 9.92 6.01 0.93
C VAL A 153 9.95 5.57 2.39
N ARG A 154 11.13 5.67 2.99
CA ARG A 154 11.38 5.27 4.37
C ARG A 154 11.92 6.43 5.19
N ASP A 155 11.72 6.39 6.48
CA ASP A 155 12.36 7.33 7.39
C ASP A 155 13.87 7.02 7.56
N ARG A 156 14.58 7.83 8.35
CA ARG A 156 16.01 7.64 8.66
C ARG A 156 16.32 6.30 9.34
N ASN A 157 15.34 5.67 9.98
CA ASN A 157 15.47 4.37 10.65
C ASN A 157 15.09 3.20 9.74
N GLY A 158 14.65 3.49 8.52
CA GLY A 158 14.24 2.50 7.53
C GLY A 158 12.77 2.09 7.59
N LEU A 159 11.97 2.65 8.51
CA LEU A 159 10.54 2.36 8.58
C LEU A 159 9.81 2.95 7.36
N PRO A 160 8.97 2.18 6.63
CA PRO A 160 8.16 2.73 5.55
C PRO A 160 7.25 3.83 6.07
N LEU A 161 7.18 4.94 5.35
CA LEU A 161 6.26 6.02 5.69
C LEU A 161 4.81 5.59 5.50
N SER A 162 3.99 5.88 6.49
CA SER A 162 2.56 5.62 6.51
C SER A 162 1.84 6.66 7.36
N SER A 163 0.64 7.07 6.97
CA SER A 163 -0.21 7.94 7.79
C SER A 163 -0.50 7.32 9.16
N ARG A 164 -0.49 5.98 9.27
CA ARG A 164 -0.67 5.26 10.53
C ARG A 164 0.54 5.29 11.45
N ASN A 165 1.71 5.74 10.98
CA ASN A 165 2.88 5.90 11.85
C ASN A 165 2.65 6.96 12.94
N SER A 166 1.72 7.90 12.72
CA SER A 166 1.33 8.91 13.70
C SER A 166 0.56 8.34 14.91
N TYR A 167 0.06 7.12 14.81
CA TYR A 167 -0.62 6.45 15.93
C TYR A 167 0.35 5.81 16.92
N LEU A 168 1.61 5.58 16.49
CA LEU A 168 2.60 4.89 17.32
C LEU A 168 3.11 5.80 18.44
N SER A 169 3.03 5.32 19.67
CA SER A 169 3.78 5.90 20.80
C SER A 169 5.28 5.78 20.56
N GLY A 170 6.09 6.51 21.33
CA GLY A 170 7.54 6.44 21.22
C GLY A 170 8.10 5.02 21.43
N GLN A 171 7.49 4.22 22.31
CA GLN A 171 7.87 2.82 22.53
C GLN A 171 7.47 1.94 21.35
N GLU A 172 6.24 2.05 20.86
CA GLU A 172 5.76 1.31 19.70
C GLU A 172 6.56 1.66 18.43
N PHE A 173 6.97 2.92 18.26
CA PHE A 173 7.85 3.32 17.17
C PHE A 173 9.21 2.63 17.22
N LYS A 174 9.82 2.47 18.41
CA LYS A 174 11.06 1.71 18.59
C LYS A 174 10.89 0.24 18.19
N ILE A 175 9.73 -0.36 18.48
CA ILE A 175 9.39 -1.73 18.07
C ILE A 175 9.23 -1.78 16.54
N ALA A 176 8.50 -0.85 15.94
CA ALA A 176 8.26 -0.79 14.49
C ALA A 176 9.56 -0.74 13.67
N ILE A 177 10.55 0.01 14.12
CA ILE A 177 11.87 0.10 13.47
C ILE A 177 12.56 -1.28 13.42
N LYS A 178 12.40 -2.13 14.44
CA LYS A 178 13.01 -3.47 14.48
C LYS A 178 12.49 -4.37 13.36
N ILE A 179 11.23 -4.20 12.94
CA ILE A 179 10.66 -4.96 11.82
C ILE A 179 11.52 -4.78 10.57
N ASN A 180 11.78 -3.54 10.16
CA ASN A 180 12.57 -3.28 8.96
C ASN A 180 14.02 -3.75 9.09
N LYS A 181 14.65 -3.53 10.28
CA LYS A 181 16.02 -3.99 10.55
C LYS A 181 16.14 -5.50 10.39
N LEU A 182 15.16 -6.28 10.87
CA LEU A 182 15.15 -7.73 10.72
C LEU A 182 14.85 -8.14 9.27
N LEU A 183 13.88 -7.51 8.60
CA LEU A 183 13.59 -7.82 7.21
C LEU A 183 14.81 -7.64 6.30
N LYS A 184 15.61 -6.59 6.50
CA LYS A 184 16.83 -6.34 5.71
C LYS A 184 17.89 -7.43 5.86
N LYS A 185 17.90 -8.17 6.96
CA LYS A 185 18.82 -9.28 7.20
C LYS A 185 18.39 -10.59 6.51
N LEU A 186 17.13 -10.69 6.09
CA LEU A 186 16.59 -11.93 5.54
C LEU A 186 17.04 -12.27 4.11
N PRO A 187 17.18 -11.33 3.14
CA PRO A 187 17.54 -11.64 1.77
C PRO A 187 18.83 -12.51 1.66
N PRO A 188 19.96 -12.15 2.27
CA PRO A 188 21.16 -13.00 2.17
C PRO A 188 20.95 -14.38 2.79
N LEU A 189 20.26 -14.49 3.93
CA LEU A 189 19.97 -15.76 4.57
C LEU A 189 19.05 -16.65 3.72
N ILE A 190 18.05 -16.05 3.06
CA ILE A 190 17.10 -16.77 2.21
C ILE A 190 17.76 -17.26 0.92
N ARG A 191 18.72 -16.50 0.37
CA ARG A 191 19.48 -16.89 -0.84
C ARG A 191 20.36 -18.12 -0.62
N THR A 192 20.83 -18.39 0.58
CA THR A 192 21.64 -19.57 0.92
C THR A 192 20.89 -20.90 0.86
N LYS A 193 19.60 -20.89 0.46
CA LYS A 193 18.73 -22.06 0.31
C LYS A 193 18.49 -22.88 1.59
N LEU A 194 18.93 -22.39 2.75
CA LEU A 194 18.59 -22.98 4.04
C LEU A 194 17.06 -22.97 4.23
N LYS A 195 16.55 -23.92 5.01
CA LYS A 195 15.11 -24.14 5.29
C LYS A 195 14.37 -22.83 5.58
N ILE A 196 13.89 -22.15 4.52
CA ILE A 196 13.30 -20.79 4.57
C ILE A 196 12.21 -20.68 5.63
N ASN A 197 11.37 -21.71 5.76
CA ASN A 197 10.33 -21.72 6.79
C ASN A 197 10.90 -21.67 8.21
N LYS A 198 12.08 -22.29 8.46
CA LYS A 198 12.77 -22.17 9.76
C LYS A 198 13.24 -20.74 10.02
N ILE A 199 13.82 -20.08 9.01
CA ILE A 199 14.27 -18.67 9.08
C ILE A 199 13.07 -17.77 9.37
N LEU A 200 11.98 -17.90 8.62
CA LEU A 200 10.79 -17.08 8.80
C LEU A 200 10.13 -17.30 10.17
N ASN A 201 10.05 -18.56 10.63
CA ASN A 201 9.47 -18.87 11.94
C ASN A 201 10.35 -18.35 13.10
N HIS A 202 11.67 -18.48 12.98
CA HIS A 202 12.59 -17.86 13.94
C HIS A 202 12.43 -16.33 13.97
N THR A 203 12.36 -15.70 12.79
CA THR A 203 12.15 -14.25 12.69
C THR A 203 10.84 -13.80 13.31
N LYS A 204 9.75 -14.57 13.11
CA LYS A 204 8.46 -14.28 13.77
C LYS A 204 8.60 -14.31 15.29
N LYS A 205 9.27 -15.34 15.84
CA LYS A 205 9.51 -15.45 17.28
C LYS A 205 10.29 -14.21 17.78
N VAL A 206 11.40 -13.89 17.14
CA VAL A 206 12.22 -12.72 17.51
C VAL A 206 11.40 -11.42 17.45
N LEU A 207 10.50 -11.24 16.48
CA LEU A 207 9.65 -10.04 16.41
C LEU A 207 8.67 -9.97 17.58
N ILE A 208 8.04 -11.09 17.95
CA ILE A 208 7.14 -11.18 19.14
C ILE A 208 7.93 -10.88 20.42
N ASP A 209 9.10 -11.50 20.61
CA ASP A 209 9.96 -11.26 21.77
C ASP A 209 10.42 -9.79 21.86
N HIS A 210 10.38 -9.07 20.75
CA HIS A 210 10.70 -7.63 20.69
C HIS A 210 9.48 -6.71 20.82
N GLY A 211 8.31 -7.26 21.14
CA GLY A 211 7.10 -6.50 21.46
C GLY A 211 6.12 -6.31 20.27
N VAL A 212 6.24 -7.09 19.20
CA VAL A 212 5.20 -7.14 18.17
C VAL A 212 4.04 -7.99 18.69
N ASP A 213 2.83 -7.44 18.77
CA ASP A 213 1.68 -8.13 19.37
C ASP A 213 1.15 -9.26 18.50
N LYS A 214 1.15 -9.07 17.18
CA LYS A 214 0.61 -10.05 16.24
C LYS A 214 1.30 -9.94 14.89
N ILE A 215 1.55 -11.07 14.25
CA ILE A 215 2.00 -11.15 12.87
C ILE A 215 0.93 -11.86 12.04
N ASP A 216 0.23 -11.12 11.19
CA ASP A 216 -0.77 -11.69 10.28
C ASP A 216 -0.11 -12.62 9.25
N TYR A 217 1.02 -12.18 8.72
CA TYR A 217 1.88 -12.96 7.83
C TYR A 217 3.33 -12.45 7.85
N LEU A 218 4.25 -13.38 7.69
CA LEU A 218 5.63 -13.16 7.24
C LEU A 218 5.93 -14.29 6.27
N THR A 219 6.11 -13.96 4.99
CA THR A 219 6.23 -14.95 3.91
C THR A 219 7.07 -14.46 2.75
N VAL A 220 7.51 -15.39 1.92
CA VAL A 220 8.20 -15.11 0.65
C VAL A 220 7.34 -15.60 -0.50
N LEU A 221 7.04 -14.72 -1.43
CA LEU A 221 6.32 -15.01 -2.67
C LEU A 221 7.10 -14.45 -3.86
N ASN A 222 6.71 -14.84 -5.07
CA ASN A 222 7.18 -14.18 -6.28
C ASN A 222 6.61 -12.76 -6.39
N ASP A 223 7.20 -11.91 -7.24
CA ASP A 223 6.74 -10.54 -7.47
C ASP A 223 5.29 -10.47 -8.00
N ASP A 224 4.78 -11.52 -8.63
CA ASP A 224 3.37 -11.66 -9.05
C ASP A 224 2.45 -12.23 -7.94
N LEU A 225 2.97 -12.41 -6.74
CA LEU A 225 2.35 -13.06 -5.59
C LEU A 225 2.04 -14.54 -5.77
N SER A 226 2.53 -15.20 -6.80
CA SER A 226 2.43 -16.65 -6.89
C SER A 226 3.28 -17.33 -5.81
N VAL A 227 2.91 -18.57 -5.47
CA VAL A 227 3.72 -19.39 -4.56
C VAL A 227 5.02 -19.74 -5.27
N ARG A 228 6.14 -19.43 -4.65
CA ARG A 228 7.45 -19.70 -5.22
C ARG A 228 7.77 -21.20 -5.27
N LYS A 229 8.38 -21.63 -6.37
CA LYS A 229 9.04 -22.96 -6.47
C LYS A 229 10.52 -22.85 -6.08
N LYS A 230 11.20 -21.77 -6.50
CA LYS A 230 12.60 -21.45 -6.18
C LYS A 230 12.74 -19.97 -5.80
N ILE A 231 13.78 -19.62 -5.06
CA ILE A 231 14.15 -18.22 -4.80
C ILE A 231 14.88 -17.67 -6.04
N SER A 232 14.51 -16.44 -6.39
CA SER A 232 15.14 -15.69 -7.48
C SER A 232 15.10 -14.19 -7.15
N ASP A 233 15.67 -13.38 -8.02
CA ASP A 233 15.56 -11.91 -8.05
C ASP A 233 14.12 -11.41 -8.22
N LYS A 234 13.20 -12.31 -8.64
CA LYS A 234 11.75 -12.08 -8.70
C LYS A 234 11.01 -12.50 -7.42
N SER A 235 11.72 -12.74 -6.35
CA SER A 235 11.14 -13.08 -5.05
C SER A 235 11.13 -11.87 -4.11
N ARG A 236 10.11 -11.80 -3.25
CA ARG A 236 9.89 -10.71 -2.32
C ARG A 236 9.40 -11.23 -0.97
N ILE A 237 9.93 -10.65 0.10
CA ILE A 237 9.47 -10.89 1.47
C ILE A 237 8.33 -9.93 1.77
N PHE A 238 7.25 -10.43 2.38
CA PHE A 238 6.10 -9.65 2.80
C PHE A 238 5.82 -9.85 4.27
N ILE A 239 5.51 -8.77 4.98
CA ILE A 239 5.07 -8.80 6.37
C ILE A 239 3.82 -7.94 6.57
N ALA A 240 2.93 -8.39 7.46
CA ALA A 240 1.99 -7.53 8.16
C ALA A 240 2.03 -7.88 9.64
N ALA A 241 2.21 -6.86 10.46
CA ALA A 241 2.34 -6.98 11.91
C ALA A 241 1.51 -5.90 12.60
N LYS A 242 1.01 -6.21 13.80
CA LYS A 242 0.29 -5.30 14.68
C LYS A 242 1.17 -4.95 15.88
N ILE A 243 1.23 -3.66 16.21
CA ILE A 243 1.90 -3.10 17.38
C ILE A 243 0.89 -2.18 18.05
N GLY A 244 0.50 -2.47 19.27
CA GLY A 244 -0.65 -1.85 19.89
C GLY A 244 -1.90 -2.02 19.01
N ASN A 245 -2.53 -0.91 18.68
CA ASN A 245 -3.66 -0.89 17.75
C ASN A 245 -3.26 -0.66 16.29
N THR A 246 -1.99 -0.41 16.01
CA THR A 246 -1.52 -0.03 14.68
C THR A 246 -1.07 -1.25 13.86
N ARG A 247 -1.70 -1.48 12.72
CA ARG A 247 -1.30 -2.49 11.75
C ARG A 247 -0.32 -1.90 10.73
N LEU A 248 0.87 -2.43 10.69
CA LEU A 248 1.93 -2.03 9.77
C LEU A 248 2.18 -3.11 8.71
N ILE A 249 2.54 -2.68 7.50
CA ILE A 249 2.98 -3.58 6.43
C ILE A 249 4.31 -3.12 5.86
N ASP A 250 5.09 -4.07 5.41
CA ASP A 250 6.32 -3.82 4.67
C ASP A 250 6.59 -4.95 3.67
N ASN A 251 7.43 -4.66 2.70
CA ASN A 251 7.95 -5.66 1.78
C ASN A 251 9.36 -5.30 1.31
N ILE A 252 10.17 -6.32 1.03
CA ILE A 252 11.54 -6.16 0.55
C ILE A 252 11.79 -7.18 -0.57
N LYS A 253 12.38 -6.72 -1.67
CA LYS A 253 12.86 -7.59 -2.74
C LYS A 253 14.07 -8.41 -2.27
N ILE A 254 14.16 -9.68 -2.68
CA ILE A 254 15.28 -10.58 -2.35
C ILE A 254 16.40 -10.43 -3.37
#